data_1805aafa923df5decceafd8a0b8ddfaa
#
_entry.id   1805aafa923df5decceafd8a0b8ddfaa
#
_cell.length_a   1.000
_cell.length_b   1.000
_cell.length_c   1.000
_cell.angle_alpha   90.00
_cell.angle_beta   90.00
_cell.angle_gamma   90.00
#
_symmetry.space_group_name_H-M   'P 1'
#
loop_
_entity.id
_entity.type
_entity.pdbx_description
1 polymer ?
#
loop_
_entity_poly.entity_id
_entity_poly.type
_entity_poly.pdbx_seq_one_letter_code
_entity_poly.pdbx_strand_id
1 'polypeptide(L)'
;MDEVKKFTVIGNPVGHSLSPIIHKEFAKQQGISIQYKMIEPESEGHFETHTQSFFSKKGYGANITIPFKELAFDFANDHDLSAIECQCANTLISKDGKIKAYNTDGEGFIKDLQNKNISIIDREILVLGAGGSASSIINSLSKVSIKKIDILSRTQQKVDKLIDKYKTYSSVKLYYIKICMHVFL
;
A
#
# COMPACT_ATOMS: atom_id res chain seq x y z
N MET A 1 6.38 5.26 33.74
CA MET A 1 6.50 6.01 32.46
C MET A 1 6.17 5.03 31.35
N ASP A 2 5.19 5.35 30.56
CA ASP A 2 4.81 4.47 29.43
C ASP A 2 5.98 4.38 28.44
N GLU A 3 6.28 3.18 28.00
CA GLU A 3 7.39 2.92 27.06
C GLU A 3 7.11 3.65 25.73
N VAL A 4 8.06 4.44 25.23
CA VAL A 4 7.94 5.16 23.97
C VAL A 4 7.91 4.16 22.82
N LYS A 5 6.79 4.03 22.15
CA LYS A 5 6.65 3.11 21.00
C LYS A 5 7.35 3.67 19.77
N LYS A 6 8.16 2.82 19.11
CA LYS A 6 8.94 3.19 17.93
C LYS A 6 8.19 2.82 16.66
N PHE A 7 8.00 3.81 15.79
CA PHE A 7 7.40 3.65 14.46
C PHE A 7 8.32 4.22 13.38
N THR A 8 8.07 3.81 12.16
CA THR A 8 8.79 4.34 10.99
C THR A 8 7.92 4.35 9.75
N VAL A 9 8.31 5.14 8.74
CA VAL A 9 7.93 4.92 7.35
C VAL A 9 9.16 4.46 6.57
N ILE A 10 8.99 3.45 5.72
CA ILE A 10 10.04 2.87 4.86
C ILE A 10 9.62 3.06 3.41
N GLY A 11 10.47 3.70 2.62
CA GLY A 11 10.24 3.99 1.20
C GLY A 11 11.47 4.60 0.54
N ASN A 12 11.47 4.71 -0.80
CA ASN A 12 12.53 5.38 -1.54
C ASN A 12 11.95 6.03 -2.84
N PRO A 13 11.92 7.37 -2.93
CA PRO A 13 12.29 8.33 -1.90
C PRO A 13 11.22 8.46 -0.79
N VAL A 14 11.62 8.76 0.44
CA VAL A 14 10.70 8.93 1.58
C VAL A 14 10.85 10.24 2.33
N GLY A 15 11.89 11.03 2.02
CA GLY A 15 12.23 12.27 2.73
C GLY A 15 11.13 13.36 2.73
N HIS A 16 10.20 13.30 1.78
CA HIS A 16 9.05 14.23 1.67
C HIS A 16 7.78 13.72 2.38
N SER A 17 7.84 12.58 3.07
CA SER A 17 6.67 11.97 3.70
C SER A 17 6.13 12.81 4.86
N LEU A 18 4.82 13.01 4.87
CA LEU A 18 4.10 13.66 5.98
C LEU A 18 3.76 12.69 7.12
N SER A 19 4.02 11.40 6.96
CA SER A 19 3.70 10.37 7.96
C SER A 19 4.22 10.70 9.37
N PRO A 20 5.47 11.20 9.56
CA PRO A 20 5.94 11.54 10.91
C PRO A 20 5.11 12.63 11.59
N ILE A 21 4.63 13.61 10.83
CA ILE A 21 3.81 14.73 11.38
C ILE A 21 2.43 14.19 11.74
N ILE A 22 1.79 13.47 10.81
CA ILE A 22 0.45 12.93 10.97
C ILE A 22 0.38 11.96 12.16
N HIS A 23 1.31 11.01 12.24
CA HIS A 23 1.33 10.02 13.31
C HIS A 23 1.66 10.63 14.69
N LYS A 24 2.46 11.67 14.76
CA LYS A 24 2.68 12.42 16.02
C LYS A 24 1.39 13.09 16.48
N GLU A 25 0.62 13.66 15.57
CA GLU A 25 -0.66 14.27 15.93
C GLU A 25 -1.68 13.20 16.39
N PHE A 26 -1.78 12.06 15.71
CA PHE A 26 -2.59 10.94 16.15
C PHE A 26 -2.18 10.44 17.54
N ALA A 27 -0.88 10.32 17.81
CA ALA A 27 -0.37 9.90 19.11
C ALA A 27 -0.76 10.89 20.22
N LYS A 28 -0.66 12.19 19.95
CA LYS A 28 -1.08 13.25 20.87
C LYS A 28 -2.57 13.14 21.20
N GLN A 29 -3.43 12.94 20.20
CA GLN A 29 -4.87 12.78 20.39
C GLN A 29 -5.21 11.53 21.22
N GLN A 30 -4.38 10.49 21.16
CA GLN A 30 -4.55 9.24 21.92
C GLN A 30 -3.81 9.25 23.27
N GLY A 31 -3.12 10.33 23.63
CA GLY A 31 -2.35 10.42 24.86
C GLY A 31 -1.17 9.46 24.95
N ILE A 32 -0.61 9.00 23.82
CA ILE A 32 0.52 8.06 23.77
C ILE A 32 1.80 8.74 23.30
N SER A 33 2.96 8.28 23.82
CA SER A 33 4.27 8.76 23.39
C SER A 33 4.84 7.87 22.28
N ILE A 34 5.20 8.48 21.16
CA ILE A 34 5.81 7.75 20.04
C ILE A 34 7.12 8.41 19.56
N GLN A 35 8.00 7.59 19.02
CA GLN A 35 9.08 8.02 18.14
C GLN A 35 8.75 7.56 16.73
N TYR A 36 8.69 8.47 15.78
CA TYR A 36 8.41 8.15 14.38
C TYR A 36 9.56 8.64 13.48
N LYS A 37 10.19 7.74 12.74
CA LYS A 37 11.36 8.01 11.88
C LYS A 37 11.04 7.73 10.41
N MET A 38 11.93 8.12 9.52
CA MET A 38 11.98 7.73 8.12
C MET A 38 13.16 6.81 7.91
N ILE A 39 12.97 5.74 7.12
CA ILE A 39 14.03 4.83 6.68
C ILE A 39 13.96 4.77 5.16
N GLU A 40 15.06 5.07 4.49
CA GLU A 40 15.18 5.09 3.05
C GLU A 40 16.23 4.06 2.61
N PRO A 41 15.84 2.78 2.37
CA PRO A 41 16.74 1.78 1.82
C PRO A 41 17.21 2.21 0.42
N GLU A 42 18.50 2.05 0.11
CA GLU A 42 19.12 2.49 -1.13
C GLU A 42 18.58 1.75 -2.36
N SER A 43 18.09 0.53 -2.15
CA SER A 43 17.49 -0.32 -3.19
C SER A 43 16.55 -1.36 -2.58
N GLU A 44 15.82 -2.08 -3.44
CA GLU A 44 14.96 -3.20 -3.04
C GLU A 44 15.72 -4.28 -2.27
N GLY A 45 16.98 -4.57 -2.65
CA GLY A 45 17.83 -5.54 -1.96
C GLY A 45 18.21 -5.17 -0.52
N HIS A 46 18.11 -3.89 -0.14
CA HIS A 46 18.39 -3.43 1.21
C HIS A 46 17.13 -3.32 2.09
N PHE A 47 15.95 -3.44 1.51
CA PHE A 47 14.67 -3.32 2.23
C PHE A 47 14.58 -4.29 3.41
N GLU A 48 14.86 -5.57 3.19
CA GLU A 48 14.77 -6.61 4.22
C GLU A 48 15.72 -6.31 5.39
N THR A 49 16.98 -5.99 5.10
CA THR A 49 18.00 -5.69 6.10
C THR A 49 17.61 -4.51 6.99
N HIS A 50 17.15 -3.41 6.39
CA HIS A 50 16.71 -2.22 7.13
C HIS A 50 15.45 -2.51 7.96
N THR A 51 14.50 -3.24 7.41
CA THR A 51 13.25 -3.61 8.09
C THR A 51 13.52 -4.56 9.26
N GLN A 52 14.33 -5.59 9.06
CA GLN A 52 14.76 -6.50 10.12
C GLN A 52 15.52 -5.77 11.24
N SER A 53 16.45 -4.87 10.88
CA SER A 53 17.18 -4.05 11.86
C SER A 53 16.26 -3.14 12.69
N PHE A 54 15.20 -2.60 12.07
CA PHE A 54 14.23 -1.78 12.80
C PHE A 54 13.44 -2.61 13.82
N PHE A 55 12.91 -3.76 13.42
CA PHE A 55 12.11 -4.61 14.32
C PHE A 55 12.95 -5.27 15.40
N SER A 56 14.20 -5.68 15.11
CA SER A 56 15.12 -6.23 16.12
C SER A 56 15.49 -5.22 17.23
N LYS A 57 15.41 -3.91 16.93
CA LYS A 57 15.61 -2.80 17.90
C LYS A 57 14.30 -2.36 18.57
N LYS A 58 13.35 -3.29 18.71
CA LYS A 58 12.03 -3.08 19.32
C LYS A 58 11.18 -2.05 18.56
N GLY A 59 11.22 -2.06 17.21
CA GLY A 59 10.25 -1.37 16.38
C GLY A 59 8.85 -1.94 16.62
N TYR A 60 7.87 -1.06 16.82
CA TYR A 60 6.48 -1.47 17.05
C TYR A 60 5.72 -1.64 15.76
N GLY A 61 5.88 -0.71 14.82
CA GLY A 61 5.20 -0.75 13.53
C GLY A 61 5.88 0.10 12.47
N ALA A 62 5.68 -0.26 11.21
CA ALA A 62 6.22 0.44 10.06
C ALA A 62 5.14 0.67 9.01
N ASN A 63 5.02 1.90 8.51
CA ASN A 63 4.31 2.16 7.26
C ASN A 63 5.27 1.92 6.10
N ILE A 64 4.77 1.32 5.03
CA ILE A 64 5.56 1.00 3.84
C ILE A 64 4.98 1.73 2.64
N THR A 65 5.87 2.39 1.89
CA THR A 65 5.49 3.07 0.66
C THR A 65 6.33 2.60 -0.53
N ILE A 66 6.21 3.27 -1.66
CA ILE A 66 6.91 2.94 -2.90
C ILE A 66 8.43 2.82 -2.65
N PRO A 67 9.12 1.85 -3.26
CA PRO A 67 8.61 0.77 -4.12
C PRO A 67 8.32 -0.54 -3.35
N PHE A 68 8.36 -0.56 -2.01
CA PHE A 68 8.57 -1.73 -1.16
C PHE A 68 7.29 -2.47 -0.71
N LYS A 69 6.09 -2.11 -1.18
CA LYS A 69 4.83 -2.70 -0.66
C LYS A 69 4.67 -4.20 -0.96
N GLU A 70 5.18 -4.68 -2.10
CA GLU A 70 5.18 -6.10 -2.45
C GLU A 70 6.21 -6.85 -1.57
N LEU A 71 7.43 -6.30 -1.43
CA LEU A 71 8.47 -6.85 -0.55
C LEU A 71 8.04 -6.89 0.92
N ALA A 72 7.25 -5.92 1.37
CA ALA A 72 6.73 -5.89 2.74
C ALA A 72 5.70 -7.01 2.98
N PHE A 73 4.92 -7.38 1.96
CA PHE A 73 4.06 -8.54 2.03
C PHE A 73 4.89 -9.81 2.18
N ASP A 74 5.90 -10.00 1.36
CA ASP A 74 6.77 -11.21 1.40
C ASP A 74 7.59 -11.30 2.69
N PHE A 75 7.98 -10.17 3.27
CA PHE A 75 8.76 -10.09 4.50
C PHE A 75 7.98 -10.53 5.76
N ALA A 76 6.67 -10.36 5.78
CA ALA A 76 5.85 -10.60 6.97
C ALA A 76 5.69 -12.10 7.27
N ASN A 77 5.57 -12.44 8.58
CA ASN A 77 5.33 -13.83 9.02
C ASN A 77 3.84 -14.18 9.07
N ASP A 78 2.98 -13.18 9.13
CA ASP A 78 1.52 -13.29 9.22
C ASP A 78 0.88 -12.18 8.38
N HIS A 79 -0.31 -12.44 7.85
CA HIS A 79 -0.96 -11.54 6.92
C HIS A 79 -2.43 -11.36 7.29
N ASP A 80 -2.85 -10.12 7.32
CA ASP A 80 -4.26 -9.78 7.37
C ASP A 80 -4.92 -10.01 6.00
N LEU A 81 -6.22 -10.25 5.98
CA LEU A 81 -6.97 -10.45 4.75
C LEU A 81 -6.79 -9.28 3.76
N SER A 82 -6.71 -8.05 4.28
CA SER A 82 -6.48 -6.86 3.46
C SER A 82 -5.17 -6.90 2.66
N ALA A 83 -4.11 -7.49 3.24
CA ALA A 83 -2.83 -7.67 2.56
C ALA A 83 -2.84 -8.89 1.64
N ILE A 84 -3.46 -10.01 2.05
CA ILE A 84 -3.58 -11.23 1.24
C ILE A 84 -4.27 -10.95 -0.09
N GLU A 85 -5.40 -10.28 -0.05
CA GLU A 85 -6.21 -10.00 -1.23
C GLU A 85 -5.48 -9.16 -2.29
N CYS A 86 -4.64 -8.20 -1.87
CA CYS A 86 -3.89 -7.36 -2.81
C CYS A 86 -2.42 -7.78 -2.98
N GLN A 87 -1.94 -8.79 -2.21
CA GLN A 87 -0.53 -9.26 -2.21
C GLN A 87 0.47 -8.11 -2.08
N CYS A 88 0.16 -7.16 -1.22
CA CYS A 88 1.03 -6.06 -0.88
C CYS A 88 0.64 -5.49 0.49
N ALA A 89 1.61 -4.90 1.20
CA ALA A 89 1.42 -4.32 2.52
C ALA A 89 1.89 -2.87 2.55
N ASN A 90 1.08 -2.00 3.14
CA ASN A 90 1.47 -0.65 3.47
C ASN A 90 1.74 -0.46 4.96
N THR A 91 1.50 -1.49 5.77
CA THR A 91 1.66 -1.45 7.22
C THR A 91 2.15 -2.80 7.74
N LEU A 92 3.23 -2.77 8.54
CA LEU A 92 3.76 -3.90 9.26
C LEU A 92 3.67 -3.62 10.76
N ILE A 93 3.19 -4.60 11.55
CA ILE A 93 3.08 -4.49 13.01
C ILE A 93 3.78 -5.67 13.65
N SER A 94 4.67 -5.39 14.62
CA SER A 94 5.30 -6.41 15.44
C SER A 94 4.42 -6.73 16.65
N LYS A 95 4.00 -7.98 16.77
CA LYS A 95 3.23 -8.48 17.91
C LYS A 95 3.64 -9.92 18.23
N ASP A 96 3.92 -10.21 19.50
CA ASP A 96 4.25 -11.56 20.01
C ASP A 96 5.37 -12.24 19.22
N GLY A 97 6.40 -11.47 18.83
CA GLY A 97 7.57 -11.96 18.07
C GLY A 97 7.29 -12.22 16.58
N LYS A 98 6.08 -11.93 16.09
CA LYS A 98 5.72 -12.04 14.68
C LYS A 98 5.51 -10.66 14.07
N ILE A 99 5.74 -10.56 12.78
CA ILE A 99 5.43 -9.35 12.00
C ILE A 99 4.22 -9.65 11.14
N LYS A 100 3.14 -8.91 11.38
CA LYS A 100 1.89 -9.03 10.63
C LYS A 100 1.75 -7.90 9.63
N ALA A 101 1.40 -8.26 8.39
CA ALA A 101 1.17 -7.33 7.28
C ALA A 101 -0.30 -6.95 7.15
N TYR A 102 -0.54 -5.67 6.87
CA TYR A 102 -1.84 -5.09 6.57
C TYR A 102 -1.77 -4.21 5.33
N ASN A 103 -2.92 -3.99 4.69
CA ASN A 103 -3.05 -2.99 3.64
C ASN A 103 -4.31 -2.15 3.84
N THR A 104 -4.12 -0.86 4.06
CA THR A 104 -5.20 0.10 4.30
C THR A 104 -5.43 1.07 3.15
N ASP A 105 -4.64 0.99 2.07
CA ASP A 105 -4.70 1.95 0.96
C ASP A 105 -6.05 1.95 0.26
N GLY A 106 -6.55 0.77 -0.08
CA GLY A 106 -7.79 0.63 -0.83
C GLY A 106 -9.01 1.03 -0.01
N GLU A 107 -9.08 0.61 1.26
CA GLU A 107 -10.16 1.03 2.17
C GLU A 107 -10.13 2.54 2.41
N GLY A 108 -8.94 3.10 2.63
CA GLY A 108 -8.74 4.54 2.81
C GLY A 108 -9.20 5.33 1.59
N PHE A 109 -8.89 4.85 0.39
CA PHE A 109 -9.34 5.47 -0.86
C PHE A 109 -10.88 5.47 -0.99
N ILE A 110 -11.53 4.34 -0.74
CA ILE A 110 -13.01 4.27 -0.80
C ILE A 110 -13.64 5.21 0.24
N LYS A 111 -13.12 5.23 1.47
CA LYS A 111 -13.62 6.13 2.52
C LYS A 111 -13.45 7.61 2.15
N ASP A 112 -12.31 7.98 1.53
CA ASP A 112 -12.09 9.36 1.09
C ASP A 112 -13.09 9.79 0.02
N LEU A 113 -13.39 8.92 -0.96
CA LEU A 113 -14.43 9.17 -1.95
C LEU A 113 -15.81 9.36 -1.31
N GLN A 114 -16.17 8.51 -0.35
CA GLN A 114 -17.43 8.60 0.38
C GLN A 114 -17.54 9.92 1.15
N ASN A 115 -16.48 10.30 1.88
CA ASN A 115 -16.43 11.56 2.64
C ASN A 115 -16.57 12.80 1.73
N LYS A 116 -16.13 12.69 0.49
CA LYS A 116 -16.27 13.74 -0.54
C LYS A 116 -17.57 13.66 -1.34
N ASN A 117 -18.48 12.73 -0.99
CA ASN A 117 -19.71 12.45 -1.72
C ASN A 117 -19.50 12.12 -3.22
N ILE A 118 -18.37 11.46 -3.55
CA ILE A 118 -18.06 11.01 -4.91
C ILE A 118 -18.54 9.58 -5.07
N SER A 119 -19.61 9.40 -5.87
CA SER A 119 -20.13 8.07 -6.21
C SER A 119 -19.35 7.46 -7.37
N ILE A 120 -18.92 6.21 -7.18
CA ILE A 120 -18.25 5.39 -8.21
C ILE A 120 -19.15 4.23 -8.70
N ILE A 121 -20.39 4.13 -8.20
CA ILE A 121 -21.33 3.10 -8.60
C ILE A 121 -21.67 3.27 -10.09
N ASP A 122 -21.65 2.17 -10.84
CA ASP A 122 -21.86 2.12 -12.29
C ASP A 122 -20.95 3.02 -13.14
N ARG A 123 -19.80 3.42 -12.58
CA ARG A 123 -18.81 4.23 -13.30
C ARG A 123 -17.76 3.37 -14.02
N GLU A 124 -17.21 3.93 -15.09
CA GLU A 124 -16.00 3.46 -15.74
C GLU A 124 -14.80 4.17 -15.08
N ILE A 125 -13.80 3.40 -14.68
CA ILE A 125 -12.65 3.89 -13.90
C ILE A 125 -11.38 3.60 -14.67
N LEU A 126 -10.53 4.61 -14.81
CA LEU A 126 -9.18 4.47 -15.35
C LEU A 126 -8.17 4.51 -14.19
N VAL A 127 -7.39 3.44 -14.06
CA VAL A 127 -6.29 3.34 -13.10
C VAL A 127 -4.97 3.57 -13.82
N LEU A 128 -4.21 4.59 -13.40
CA LEU A 128 -2.90 4.90 -13.93
C LEU A 128 -1.81 4.24 -13.08
N GLY A 129 -1.21 3.17 -13.60
CA GLY A 129 -0.19 2.38 -12.93
C GLY A 129 -0.67 0.96 -12.60
N ALA A 130 0.30 0.06 -12.29
CA ALA A 130 0.08 -1.35 -11.97
C ALA A 130 1.00 -1.83 -10.83
N GLY A 131 1.34 -0.96 -9.87
CA GLY A 131 2.14 -1.31 -8.68
C GLY A 131 1.26 -1.65 -7.48
N GLY A 132 1.86 -1.82 -6.30
CA GLY A 132 1.18 -2.21 -5.06
C GLY A 132 -0.02 -1.32 -4.70
N SER A 133 0.07 0.02 -4.87
CA SER A 133 -1.08 0.91 -4.63
C SER A 133 -2.23 0.66 -5.60
N ALA A 134 -1.94 0.43 -6.89
CA ALA A 134 -2.95 0.08 -7.88
C ALA A 134 -3.62 -1.26 -7.53
N SER A 135 -2.84 -2.28 -7.13
CA SER A 135 -3.38 -3.56 -6.66
C SER A 135 -4.34 -3.39 -5.49
N SER A 136 -3.98 -2.58 -4.48
CA SER A 136 -4.83 -2.32 -3.32
C SER A 136 -6.13 -1.61 -3.68
N ILE A 137 -6.05 -0.61 -4.55
CA ILE A 137 -7.22 0.17 -4.99
C ILE A 137 -8.14 -0.69 -5.85
N ILE A 138 -7.60 -1.44 -6.82
CA ILE A 138 -8.38 -2.35 -7.67
C ILE A 138 -9.09 -3.41 -6.82
N ASN A 139 -8.41 -3.95 -5.79
CA ASN A 139 -9.04 -4.86 -4.84
C ASN A 139 -10.27 -4.24 -4.16
N SER A 140 -10.18 -3.02 -3.69
CA SER A 140 -11.30 -2.35 -3.03
C SER A 140 -12.40 -1.96 -4.02
N LEU A 141 -12.03 -1.53 -5.23
CA LEU A 141 -12.98 -1.24 -6.31
C LEU A 141 -13.76 -2.49 -6.76
N SER A 142 -13.10 -3.67 -6.79
CA SER A 142 -13.76 -4.94 -7.18
C SER A 142 -14.89 -5.37 -6.23
N LYS A 143 -14.94 -4.80 -5.04
CA LYS A 143 -15.99 -5.04 -4.03
C LYS A 143 -17.15 -4.04 -4.13
N VAL A 144 -17.06 -3.06 -5.02
CA VAL A 144 -18.09 -2.06 -5.28
C VAL A 144 -18.73 -2.33 -6.65
N SER A 145 -20.02 -2.04 -6.81
CA SER A 145 -20.73 -2.16 -8.11
C SER A 145 -20.22 -1.08 -9.07
N ILE A 146 -19.13 -1.37 -9.76
CA ILE A 146 -18.55 -0.52 -10.82
C ILE A 146 -18.82 -1.17 -12.19
N LYS A 147 -18.86 -0.36 -13.24
CA LYS A 147 -19.13 -0.85 -14.60
C LYS A 147 -17.88 -1.47 -15.24
N LYS A 148 -16.70 -0.84 -15.05
CA LYS A 148 -15.46 -1.21 -15.73
C LYS A 148 -14.25 -0.60 -15.06
N ILE A 149 -13.10 -1.31 -15.06
CA ILE A 149 -11.78 -0.76 -14.76
C ILE A 149 -10.86 -0.93 -15.97
N ASP A 150 -10.31 0.18 -16.45
CA ASP A 150 -9.21 0.20 -17.40
C ASP A 150 -7.89 0.44 -16.66
N ILE A 151 -6.84 -0.26 -17.04
CA ILE A 151 -5.52 -0.09 -16.44
C ILE A 151 -4.54 0.42 -17.51
N LEU A 152 -3.94 1.57 -17.25
CA LEU A 152 -2.91 2.14 -18.09
C LEU A 152 -1.55 2.03 -17.39
N SER A 153 -0.62 1.25 -17.94
CA SER A 153 0.71 1.05 -17.34
C SER A 153 1.79 0.89 -18.42
N ARG A 154 3.01 1.27 -18.05
CA ARG A 154 4.21 1.07 -18.89
C ARG A 154 4.64 -0.41 -18.96
N THR A 155 4.25 -1.22 -17.98
CA THR A 155 4.70 -2.61 -17.85
C THR A 155 3.54 -3.57 -18.03
N GLN A 156 3.44 -4.19 -19.22
CA GLN A 156 2.39 -5.14 -19.58
C GLN A 156 2.29 -6.29 -18.57
N GLN A 157 3.40 -6.92 -18.23
CA GLN A 157 3.43 -8.07 -17.32
C GLN A 157 2.80 -7.78 -15.95
N LYS A 158 2.93 -6.55 -15.42
CA LYS A 158 2.28 -6.16 -14.17
C LYS A 158 0.77 -6.04 -14.33
N VAL A 159 0.30 -5.57 -15.49
CA VAL A 159 -1.14 -5.49 -15.79
C VAL A 159 -1.72 -6.90 -15.95
N ASP A 160 -1.05 -7.79 -16.67
CA ASP A 160 -1.49 -9.18 -16.87
C ASP A 160 -1.65 -9.91 -15.54
N LYS A 161 -0.70 -9.73 -14.60
CA LYS A 161 -0.82 -10.25 -13.23
C LYS A 161 -2.05 -9.71 -12.49
N LEU A 162 -2.36 -8.43 -12.62
CA LEU A 162 -3.55 -7.84 -12.01
C LEU A 162 -4.83 -8.38 -12.64
N ILE A 163 -4.87 -8.48 -13.97
CA ILE A 163 -6.02 -9.05 -14.70
C ILE A 163 -6.24 -10.50 -14.26
N ASP A 164 -5.21 -11.33 -14.25
CA ASP A 164 -5.30 -12.72 -13.84
C ASP A 164 -5.77 -12.89 -12.40
N LYS A 165 -5.30 -12.02 -11.51
CA LYS A 165 -5.68 -12.02 -10.10
C LYS A 165 -7.15 -11.68 -9.87
N TYR A 166 -7.68 -10.71 -10.61
CA TYR A 166 -9.04 -10.21 -10.39
C TYR A 166 -10.08 -10.73 -11.39
N LYS A 167 -9.71 -11.57 -12.37
CA LYS A 167 -10.65 -12.13 -13.36
C LYS A 167 -11.76 -12.98 -12.77
N THR A 168 -11.58 -13.54 -11.58
CA THR A 168 -12.59 -14.34 -10.87
C THR A 168 -13.66 -13.49 -10.17
N TYR A 169 -13.40 -12.21 -9.97
CA TYR A 169 -14.40 -11.27 -9.45
C TYR A 169 -15.30 -10.83 -10.59
N SER A 170 -16.46 -11.46 -10.71
CA SER A 170 -17.34 -11.42 -11.88
C SER A 170 -17.91 -10.05 -12.28
N SER A 171 -17.77 -9.03 -11.45
CA SER A 171 -18.29 -7.68 -11.70
C SER A 171 -17.28 -6.72 -12.34
N VAL A 172 -16.00 -7.09 -12.45
CA VAL A 172 -14.94 -6.18 -12.91
C VAL A 172 -14.32 -6.69 -14.20
N LYS A 173 -14.48 -5.93 -15.27
CA LYS A 173 -13.75 -6.15 -16.51
C LYS A 173 -12.48 -5.30 -16.48
N LEU A 174 -11.32 -5.96 -16.37
CA LEU A 174 -10.01 -5.30 -16.42
C LEU A 174 -9.51 -5.31 -17.86
N TYR A 175 -9.08 -4.15 -18.33
CA TYR A 175 -8.52 -3.99 -19.67
C TYR A 175 -7.14 -3.33 -19.59
N TYR A 176 -6.23 -3.79 -20.43
CA TYR A 176 -4.95 -3.14 -20.65
C TYR A 176 -5.06 -2.13 -21.78
N ILE A 177 -4.54 -0.93 -21.53
CA ILE A 177 -4.37 0.09 -22.56
C ILE A 177 -2.88 0.30 -22.80
N LYS A 178 -2.40 -0.03 -23.99
CA LYS A 178 -1.01 0.20 -24.38
C LYS A 178 -0.76 1.69 -24.57
N ILE A 179 0.23 2.24 -23.87
CA ILE A 179 0.71 3.58 -24.16
C ILE A 179 1.59 3.49 -25.43
N CYS A 180 1.06 3.91 -26.57
CA CYS A 180 1.91 4.25 -27.71
C CYS A 180 2.53 5.62 -27.42
N MET A 181 3.75 5.64 -26.87
CA MET A 181 4.52 6.88 -26.87
C MET A 181 4.95 7.15 -28.32
N HIS A 182 4.21 8.00 -29.02
CA HIS A 182 4.77 8.70 -30.16
C HIS A 182 5.77 9.69 -29.56
N VAL A 183 7.05 9.36 -29.67
CA VAL A 183 8.13 10.30 -29.43
C VAL A 183 7.98 11.36 -30.53
N PHE A 184 7.46 12.52 -30.18
CA PHE A 184 7.63 13.70 -31.02
C PHE A 184 9.11 14.08 -30.93
N LEU A 185 9.87 13.71 -31.97
CA LEU A 185 11.19 14.26 -32.29
C LEU A 185 11.02 15.70 -32.76
#